data_5c96e7549aaafc7aa721385053489860
#
_entry.id   5c96e7549aaafc7aa721385053489860
#
_cell.length_a   1.000
_cell.length_b   1.000
_cell.length_c   1.000
_cell.angle_alpha   90.00
_cell.angle_beta   90.00
_cell.angle_gamma   90.00
#
_symmetry.space_group_name_H-M   'P 1'
#
loop_
_entity.id
_entity.type
_entity.pdbx_description
1 polymer ?
#
loop_
_entity_poly.entity_id
_entity_poly.type
_entity_poly.pdbx_seq_one_letter_code
_entity_poly.pdbx_strand_id
1 'polypeptide(L)'
;MKILDCTLRDGGYYTGWDFSDNLVNSYFDLVKHLPIDIVEVGYRGNKAKKSYFGEYYFLTKTKLQNIKKKIGKKTKVSVMIDLKDWKTPKALETNLKDCNKCVDIIRFAVDPKKISEIKEYIKITKKLGFTVAVNLMYTHLILKDEEIILNIIKLKKYFDIIYLVNSYGALVPGDIGKIIDKIKLIDKNLKIGFHSHNNLELALSNSIEAINRGVDFVDCTFTGMGRGAGNLKTELLLSYLGIKHNKIKINNFKNIGTVVDMLEEIKSKEKWGTSLPYMISGSTNSPQSEAMQLIKSKRYNMTDIVTYLYKKNEKDINIIKNLNFKKKEVLIIGGGMSVKKKIDYLKEFLKENKNIFVIFSSSRNTELFNNISSRSITCITGNEIVKIKKNYLKKNKFIINDLIDEKTLLPKKTINFYKIKKNILSKKINNSPLAISLALAHEINAKKIFLVGFDGFKETDKINDYNLFNENQKILNFYDNRLNLIFLSETTYDTKNKTSIFKYLT
;
A
#
# COMPACT_ATOMS: atom_id res chain seq x y z
N MET A 1 -12.68 3.18 29.77
CA MET A 1 -12.16 2.94 28.41
C MET A 1 -13.32 2.99 27.41
N LYS A 2 -13.10 3.64 26.26
CA LYS A 2 -14.02 3.73 25.12
C LYS A 2 -13.53 2.92 23.95
N ILE A 3 -14.43 2.32 23.17
CA ILE A 3 -14.12 1.53 21.99
C ILE A 3 -14.32 2.39 20.75
N LEU A 4 -13.30 2.45 19.89
CA LEU A 4 -13.37 3.04 18.57
C LEU A 4 -13.26 1.95 17.51
N ASP A 5 -14.29 1.81 16.68
CA ASP A 5 -14.24 0.96 15.49
C ASP A 5 -13.80 1.78 14.28
N CYS A 6 -12.75 1.33 13.60
CA CYS A 6 -12.20 1.99 12.40
C CYS A 6 -12.25 1.11 11.14
N THR A 7 -13.20 0.18 11.06
CA THR A 7 -13.33 -0.79 9.95
C THR A 7 -13.35 -0.08 8.58
N LEU A 8 -14.19 0.94 8.41
CA LEU A 8 -14.32 1.63 7.12
C LEU A 8 -13.09 2.48 6.77
N ARG A 9 -12.44 3.07 7.79
CA ARG A 9 -11.24 3.86 7.53
C ARG A 9 -10.05 2.97 7.16
N ASP A 10 -9.76 1.95 7.97
CA ASP A 10 -8.57 1.12 7.81
C ASP A 10 -8.76 0.03 6.76
N GLY A 11 -9.99 -0.48 6.61
CA GLY A 11 -10.36 -1.42 5.58
C GLY A 11 -10.21 -0.89 4.16
N GLY A 12 -10.32 0.42 3.99
CA GLY A 12 -10.13 1.08 2.70
C GLY A 12 -8.78 0.83 2.01
N TYR A 13 -7.75 0.41 2.75
CA TYR A 13 -6.49 -0.03 2.14
C TYR A 13 -6.63 -1.25 1.22
N TYR A 14 -7.73 -2.01 1.32
CA TYR A 14 -8.05 -3.14 0.47
C TYR A 14 -9.14 -2.81 -0.55
N THR A 15 -10.19 -2.08 -0.15
CA THR A 15 -11.31 -1.74 -1.02
C THR A 15 -11.11 -0.46 -1.82
N GLY A 16 -10.01 0.27 -1.62
CA GLY A 16 -9.83 1.60 -2.18
C GLY A 16 -10.77 2.64 -1.57
N TRP A 17 -11.28 2.41 -0.36
CA TRP A 17 -12.33 3.22 0.31
C TRP A 17 -13.65 3.26 -0.46
N ASP A 18 -13.91 2.21 -1.23
CA ASP A 18 -15.17 1.95 -1.89
C ASP A 18 -15.82 0.70 -1.24
N PHE A 19 -17.00 0.87 -0.69
CA PHE A 19 -17.72 -0.17 0.01
C PHE A 19 -19.15 -0.24 -0.52
N SER A 20 -19.71 -1.45 -0.63
CA SER A 20 -21.11 -1.60 -1.04
C SER A 20 -22.07 -0.98 -0.02
N ASP A 21 -23.14 -0.36 -0.49
CA ASP A 21 -24.16 0.22 0.36
C ASP A 21 -24.79 -0.79 1.33
N ASN A 22 -24.91 -2.06 0.88
CA ASN A 22 -25.45 -3.14 1.72
C ASN A 22 -24.56 -3.39 2.94
N LEU A 23 -23.24 -3.54 2.73
CA LEU A 23 -22.27 -3.72 3.82
C LEU A 23 -22.31 -2.54 4.78
N VAL A 24 -22.25 -1.33 4.25
CA VAL A 24 -22.20 -0.10 5.06
C VAL A 24 -23.47 0.09 5.87
N ASN A 25 -24.63 -0.21 5.28
CA ASN A 25 -25.92 -0.12 5.96
C ASN A 25 -25.99 -1.14 7.11
N SER A 26 -25.65 -2.39 6.84
CA SER A 26 -25.62 -3.45 7.85
C SER A 26 -24.61 -3.13 8.97
N TYR A 27 -23.45 -2.59 8.63
CA TYR A 27 -22.45 -2.17 9.60
C TYR A 27 -22.95 -1.04 10.53
N PHE A 28 -23.53 0.03 9.98
CA PHE A 28 -24.05 1.12 10.81
C PHE A 28 -25.26 0.70 11.66
N ASP A 29 -26.11 -0.17 11.13
CA ASP A 29 -27.23 -0.72 11.88
C ASP A 29 -26.73 -1.62 13.02
N LEU A 30 -25.68 -2.40 12.82
CA LEU A 30 -25.05 -3.21 13.86
C LEU A 30 -24.43 -2.33 14.97
N VAL A 31 -23.65 -1.32 14.61
CA VAL A 31 -22.89 -0.47 15.55
C VAL A 31 -23.80 0.23 16.57
N LYS A 32 -25.03 0.62 16.19
CA LYS A 32 -26.00 1.22 17.12
C LYS A 32 -26.30 0.36 18.34
N HIS A 33 -26.22 -0.96 18.19
CA HIS A 33 -26.62 -1.93 19.20
C HIS A 33 -25.43 -2.52 19.97
N LEU A 34 -24.19 -2.13 19.61
CA LEU A 34 -22.97 -2.57 20.26
C LEU A 34 -22.42 -1.49 21.19
N PRO A 35 -21.58 -1.86 22.17
CA PRO A 35 -20.89 -0.92 23.04
C PRO A 35 -19.70 -0.24 22.34
N ILE A 36 -19.95 0.28 21.11
CA ILE A 36 -18.98 1.04 20.33
C ILE A 36 -19.27 2.54 20.53
N ASP A 37 -18.31 3.22 21.13
CA ASP A 37 -18.46 4.64 21.49
C ASP A 37 -18.19 5.57 20.30
N ILE A 38 -17.29 5.15 19.40
CA ILE A 38 -16.81 5.99 18.29
C ILE A 38 -16.68 5.12 17.04
N VAL A 39 -17.08 5.65 15.88
CA VAL A 39 -16.85 5.06 14.56
C VAL A 39 -15.98 6.00 13.75
N GLU A 40 -14.82 5.51 13.28
CA GLU A 40 -13.98 6.21 12.33
C GLU A 40 -14.36 5.80 10.91
N VAL A 41 -15.11 6.68 10.24
CA VAL A 41 -15.81 6.33 9.00
C VAL A 41 -14.97 6.46 7.73
N GLY A 42 -13.78 7.02 7.81
CA GLY A 42 -12.91 7.19 6.64
C GLY A 42 -12.02 8.41 6.73
N TYR A 43 -11.69 8.96 5.56
CA TYR A 43 -10.87 10.16 5.45
C TYR A 43 -11.69 11.38 5.02
N ARG A 44 -11.29 12.54 5.54
CA ARG A 44 -11.66 13.81 4.95
C ARG A 44 -10.50 14.27 4.05
N GLY A 45 -10.28 13.51 2.96
CA GLY A 45 -9.21 13.74 2.01
C GLY A 45 -9.49 14.92 1.08
N ASN A 46 -8.46 15.49 0.48
CA ASN A 46 -8.58 16.47 -0.60
C ASN A 46 -8.70 15.75 -1.94
N LYS A 47 -9.58 16.25 -2.83
CA LYS A 47 -9.76 15.68 -4.16
C LYS A 47 -8.46 15.81 -4.97
N ALA A 48 -7.66 14.75 -5.00
CA ALA A 48 -6.59 14.66 -5.96
C ALA A 48 -7.19 14.41 -7.35
N LYS A 49 -6.80 15.22 -8.34
CA LYS A 49 -7.13 14.93 -9.74
C LYS A 49 -6.67 13.50 -10.06
N LYS A 50 -7.57 12.64 -10.58
CA LYS A 50 -7.31 11.23 -10.95
C LYS A 50 -7.04 10.28 -9.76
N SER A 51 -7.62 10.47 -8.59
CA SER A 51 -7.59 9.47 -7.53
C SER A 51 -8.62 8.38 -7.79
N TYR A 52 -8.19 7.12 -7.71
CA TYR A 52 -9.07 5.93 -7.77
C TYR A 52 -9.66 5.55 -6.42
N PHE A 53 -9.54 6.42 -5.42
CA PHE A 53 -10.12 6.17 -4.12
C PHE A 53 -11.62 6.47 -4.11
N GLY A 54 -12.36 5.66 -3.39
CA GLY A 54 -13.80 5.76 -3.27
C GLY A 54 -14.27 6.84 -2.29
N GLU A 55 -15.57 6.85 -2.09
CA GLU A 55 -16.32 7.86 -1.35
C GLU A 55 -15.85 8.03 0.10
N TYR A 56 -15.43 6.93 0.76
CA TYR A 56 -14.97 6.94 2.16
C TYR A 56 -13.58 7.54 2.36
N TYR A 57 -12.86 7.83 1.28
CA TYR A 57 -11.65 8.66 1.35
C TYR A 57 -11.96 10.17 1.20
N PHE A 58 -13.00 10.50 0.43
CA PHE A 58 -13.41 11.87 0.12
C PHE A 58 -14.78 12.21 0.73
N LEU A 59 -14.97 11.87 2.00
CA LEU A 59 -16.23 12.06 2.69
C LEU A 59 -16.74 13.49 2.54
N THR A 60 -17.92 13.65 1.93
CA THR A 60 -18.60 14.94 1.79
C THR A 60 -19.39 15.30 3.04
N LYS A 61 -19.73 16.59 3.20
CA LYS A 61 -20.64 17.05 4.27
C LYS A 61 -21.94 16.25 4.29
N THR A 62 -22.58 16.10 3.13
CA THR A 62 -23.86 15.37 2.99
C THR A 62 -23.73 13.92 3.43
N LYS A 63 -22.64 13.22 3.00
CA LYS A 63 -22.42 11.84 3.42
C LYS A 63 -22.22 11.74 4.93
N LEU A 64 -21.43 12.62 5.52
CA LEU A 64 -21.19 12.67 6.97
C LEU A 64 -22.49 12.97 7.77
N GLN A 65 -23.35 13.85 7.27
CA GLN A 65 -24.66 14.11 7.87
C GLN A 65 -25.56 12.86 7.84
N ASN A 66 -25.59 12.16 6.70
CA ASN A 66 -26.33 10.91 6.57
C ASN A 66 -25.80 9.82 7.50
N ILE A 67 -24.49 9.67 7.60
CA ILE A 67 -23.86 8.75 8.55
C ILE A 67 -24.24 9.11 9.99
N LYS A 68 -24.09 10.37 10.39
CA LYS A 68 -24.42 10.83 11.75
C LYS A 68 -25.91 10.58 12.10
N LYS A 69 -26.81 10.81 11.14
CA LYS A 69 -28.24 10.48 11.31
C LYS A 69 -28.46 8.99 11.50
N LYS A 70 -27.74 8.16 10.74
CA LYS A 70 -27.86 6.70 10.74
C LYS A 70 -27.39 6.07 12.06
N ILE A 71 -26.19 6.44 12.55
CA ILE A 71 -25.63 5.88 13.78
C ILE A 71 -26.24 6.46 15.06
N GLY A 72 -26.98 7.57 14.94
CA GLY A 72 -27.68 8.20 16.06
C GLY A 72 -26.78 9.07 16.95
N LYS A 73 -27.32 9.52 18.08
CA LYS A 73 -26.66 10.48 18.98
C LYS A 73 -25.64 9.84 19.94
N LYS A 74 -25.80 8.55 20.23
CA LYS A 74 -24.98 7.83 21.24
C LYS A 74 -23.54 7.62 20.76
N THR A 75 -23.37 7.25 19.49
CA THR A 75 -22.06 6.96 18.90
C THR A 75 -21.47 8.22 18.27
N LYS A 76 -20.21 8.50 18.54
CA LYS A 76 -19.47 9.62 17.94
C LYS A 76 -18.93 9.27 16.58
N VAL A 77 -18.83 10.27 15.69
CA VAL A 77 -18.21 10.15 14.36
C VAL A 77 -16.79 10.68 14.42
N SER A 78 -15.84 9.88 13.93
CA SER A 78 -14.46 10.29 13.72
C SER A 78 -14.09 10.22 12.25
N VAL A 79 -13.18 11.08 11.80
CA VAL A 79 -12.51 11.00 10.49
C VAL A 79 -11.02 11.21 10.61
N MET A 80 -10.27 10.57 9.72
CA MET A 80 -8.81 10.72 9.63
C MET A 80 -8.44 11.83 8.63
N ILE A 81 -7.40 12.58 8.94
CA ILE A 81 -6.72 13.51 8.05
C ILE A 81 -5.34 12.96 7.70
N ASP A 82 -5.06 12.76 6.40
CA ASP A 82 -3.70 12.59 5.91
C ASP A 82 -3.14 13.97 5.55
N LEU A 83 -2.13 14.43 6.27
CA LEU A 83 -1.52 15.75 6.05
C LEU A 83 -0.92 15.92 4.66
N LYS A 84 -0.59 14.83 3.96
CA LYS A 84 -0.08 14.88 2.58
C LYS A 84 -1.09 15.44 1.59
N ASP A 85 -2.38 15.36 1.92
CA ASP A 85 -3.46 15.90 1.08
C ASP A 85 -3.59 17.41 1.22
N TRP A 86 -3.00 18.03 2.24
CA TRP A 86 -3.23 19.41 2.61
C TRP A 86 -1.94 20.24 2.54
N LYS A 87 -1.87 21.13 1.55
CA LYS A 87 -0.69 22.01 1.35
C LYS A 87 -0.58 23.09 2.43
N THR A 88 -1.70 23.54 2.98
CA THR A 88 -1.74 24.62 3.98
C THR A 88 -2.80 24.35 5.04
N PRO A 89 -2.58 24.81 6.29
CA PRO A 89 -3.60 24.76 7.34
C PRO A 89 -4.92 25.45 6.96
N LYS A 90 -4.86 26.55 6.20
CA LYS A 90 -6.02 27.27 5.72
C LYS A 90 -6.93 26.45 4.80
N ALA A 91 -6.31 25.67 3.90
CA ALA A 91 -7.07 24.78 3.02
C ALA A 91 -7.81 23.69 3.82
N LEU A 92 -7.17 23.13 4.86
CA LEU A 92 -7.81 22.20 5.76
C LEU A 92 -8.95 22.87 6.56
N GLU A 93 -8.72 24.08 7.08
CA GLU A 93 -9.74 24.84 7.80
C GLU A 93 -11.02 24.99 6.98
N THR A 94 -10.89 25.44 5.73
CA THR A 94 -12.02 25.61 4.80
C THR A 94 -12.79 24.30 4.61
N ASN A 95 -12.07 23.19 4.49
CA ASN A 95 -12.69 21.87 4.31
C ASN A 95 -13.42 21.39 5.58
N LEU A 96 -12.88 21.65 6.77
CA LEU A 96 -13.45 21.18 8.03
C LEU A 96 -14.61 22.03 8.55
N LYS A 97 -14.68 23.31 8.23
CA LYS A 97 -15.78 24.21 8.65
C LYS A 97 -17.17 23.64 8.37
N ASP A 98 -17.29 22.94 7.25
CA ASP A 98 -18.56 22.38 6.81
C ASP A 98 -19.00 21.12 7.60
N CYS A 99 -18.12 20.54 8.42
CA CYS A 99 -18.34 19.24 9.05
C CYS A 99 -18.57 19.32 10.56
N ASN A 100 -18.44 20.47 11.19
CA ASN A 100 -18.43 20.64 12.66
C ASN A 100 -19.72 20.17 13.38
N LYS A 101 -20.82 19.98 12.65
CA LYS A 101 -22.09 19.46 13.21
C LYS A 101 -22.28 17.95 13.00
N CYS A 102 -21.44 17.30 12.18
CA CYS A 102 -21.59 15.89 11.83
C CYS A 102 -20.36 15.03 12.14
N VAL A 103 -19.24 15.65 12.49
CA VAL A 103 -18.03 14.98 12.95
C VAL A 103 -17.69 15.46 14.36
N ASP A 104 -17.38 14.53 15.25
CA ASP A 104 -17.05 14.83 16.65
C ASP A 104 -15.54 14.88 16.87
N ILE A 105 -14.79 14.01 16.18
CA ILE A 105 -13.35 13.81 16.40
C ILE A 105 -12.59 13.86 15.06
N ILE A 106 -11.54 14.66 15.02
CA ILE A 106 -10.58 14.68 13.91
C ILE A 106 -9.29 14.04 14.38
N ARG A 107 -8.83 13.03 13.65
CA ARG A 107 -7.58 12.29 13.95
C ARG A 107 -6.51 12.62 12.91
N PHE A 108 -5.28 12.84 13.36
CA PHE A 108 -4.12 13.12 12.52
C PHE A 108 -3.09 12.00 12.65
N ALA A 109 -2.76 11.32 11.55
CA ALA A 109 -1.67 10.36 11.54
C ALA A 109 -0.32 11.10 11.39
N VAL A 110 0.58 10.94 12.36
CA VAL A 110 1.79 11.73 12.48
C VAL A 110 3.03 10.87 12.70
N ASP A 111 4.08 11.14 11.94
CA ASP A 111 5.41 10.63 12.24
C ASP A 111 5.96 11.39 13.48
N PRO A 112 6.41 10.69 14.54
CA PRO A 112 6.98 11.34 15.72
C PRO A 112 8.07 12.36 15.42
N LYS A 113 8.89 12.10 14.41
CA LYS A 113 9.98 12.99 13.98
C LYS A 113 9.48 14.29 13.32
N LYS A 114 8.20 14.33 12.94
CA LYS A 114 7.54 15.46 12.27
C LYS A 114 6.43 16.09 13.11
N ILE A 115 6.42 15.82 14.41
CA ILE A 115 5.35 16.28 15.31
C ILE A 115 5.21 17.81 15.34
N SER A 116 6.29 18.56 15.14
CA SER A 116 6.25 20.02 15.07
C SER A 116 5.50 20.56 13.83
N GLU A 117 5.54 19.82 12.72
CA GLU A 117 4.90 20.23 11.45
C GLU A 117 3.37 20.29 11.54
N ILE A 118 2.75 19.55 12.49
CA ILE A 118 1.29 19.48 12.62
C ILE A 118 0.69 20.63 13.44
N LYS A 119 1.51 21.40 14.15
CA LYS A 119 1.05 22.38 15.14
C LYS A 119 -0.07 23.31 14.64
N GLU A 120 0.13 23.94 13.49
CA GLU A 120 -0.87 24.89 12.97
C GLU A 120 -2.16 24.17 12.47
N TYR A 121 -2.04 22.92 12.00
CA TYR A 121 -3.19 22.12 11.59
C TYR A 121 -4.07 21.73 12.79
N ILE A 122 -3.47 21.22 13.88
CA ILE A 122 -4.22 20.84 15.08
C ILE A 122 -4.81 22.07 15.79
N LYS A 123 -4.08 23.19 15.83
CA LYS A 123 -4.53 24.46 16.42
C LYS A 123 -5.79 24.97 15.71
N ILE A 124 -5.79 24.99 14.39
CA ILE A 124 -6.96 25.44 13.59
C ILE A 124 -8.14 24.48 13.81
N THR A 125 -7.89 23.16 13.77
CA THR A 125 -8.93 22.15 13.99
C THR A 125 -9.55 22.29 15.37
N LYS A 126 -8.74 22.53 16.40
CA LYS A 126 -9.22 22.80 17.76
C LYS A 126 -10.09 24.07 17.86
N LYS A 127 -9.69 25.16 17.17
CA LYS A 127 -10.48 26.40 17.10
C LYS A 127 -11.83 26.21 16.44
N LEU A 128 -11.98 25.25 15.53
CA LEU A 128 -13.26 24.92 14.91
C LEU A 128 -14.19 24.11 15.83
N GLY A 129 -13.75 23.78 17.06
CA GLY A 129 -14.56 23.11 18.08
C GLY A 129 -14.53 21.59 18.03
N PHE A 130 -13.66 20.97 17.21
CA PHE A 130 -13.49 19.52 17.18
C PHE A 130 -12.71 19.00 18.37
N THR A 131 -13.00 17.78 18.81
CA THR A 131 -12.05 16.98 19.57
C THR A 131 -10.91 16.57 18.64
N VAL A 132 -9.68 16.90 19.02
CA VAL A 132 -8.50 16.65 18.22
C VAL A 132 -7.71 15.48 18.79
N ALA A 133 -7.43 14.47 17.96
CA ALA A 133 -6.60 13.35 18.33
C ALA A 133 -5.36 13.26 17.42
N VAL A 134 -4.21 12.97 18.04
CA VAL A 134 -2.94 12.77 17.35
C VAL A 134 -2.57 11.30 17.39
N ASN A 135 -2.58 10.63 16.25
CA ASN A 135 -2.16 9.25 16.10
C ASN A 135 -0.66 9.20 15.86
N LEU A 136 0.08 8.93 16.92
CA LEU A 136 1.53 8.83 16.90
C LEU A 136 1.94 7.52 16.27
N MET A 137 2.36 7.60 15.00
CA MET A 137 2.85 6.44 14.27
C MET A 137 4.20 5.98 14.85
N TYR A 138 4.57 4.72 14.59
CA TYR A 138 5.88 4.20 14.98
C TYR A 138 6.20 4.33 16.47
N THR A 139 5.23 4.02 17.32
CA THR A 139 5.34 4.17 18.80
C THR A 139 6.57 3.47 19.39
N HIS A 140 7.11 2.41 18.75
CA HIS A 140 8.35 1.76 19.18
C HIS A 140 9.56 2.71 19.26
N LEU A 141 9.53 3.84 18.57
CA LEU A 141 10.59 4.86 18.63
C LEU A 141 10.68 5.51 20.02
N ILE A 142 9.57 5.58 20.76
CA ILE A 142 9.52 6.14 22.11
C ILE A 142 10.39 5.35 23.10
N LEU A 143 10.56 4.04 22.87
CA LEU A 143 11.45 3.22 23.69
C LEU A 143 12.92 3.60 23.55
N LYS A 144 13.29 4.18 22.40
CA LYS A 144 14.66 4.55 22.03
C LYS A 144 14.97 6.02 22.24
N ASP A 145 13.95 6.88 22.22
CA ASP A 145 14.10 8.34 22.24
C ASP A 145 12.97 8.97 23.07
N GLU A 146 13.32 9.42 24.26
CA GLU A 146 12.38 10.06 25.20
C GLU A 146 12.01 11.49 24.79
N GLU A 147 12.84 12.18 24.01
CA GLU A 147 12.51 13.52 23.49
C GLU A 147 11.22 13.54 22.68
N ILE A 148 10.88 12.42 22.04
CA ILE A 148 9.62 12.28 21.31
C ILE A 148 8.43 12.61 22.21
N ILE A 149 8.38 12.07 23.43
CA ILE A 149 7.28 12.34 24.37
C ILE A 149 7.28 13.81 24.78
N LEU A 150 8.43 14.35 25.10
CA LEU A 150 8.55 15.76 25.52
C LEU A 150 8.08 16.71 24.41
N ASN A 151 8.44 16.44 23.16
CA ASN A 151 8.01 17.23 22.01
C ASN A 151 6.51 17.16 21.74
N ILE A 152 5.89 16.01 21.99
CA ILE A 152 4.44 15.85 21.92
C ILE A 152 3.75 16.67 23.01
N ILE A 153 4.22 16.58 24.24
CA ILE A 153 3.61 17.27 25.38
C ILE A 153 3.69 18.79 25.24
N LYS A 154 4.73 19.35 24.61
CA LYS A 154 4.78 20.78 24.25
C LYS A 154 3.58 21.23 23.42
N LEU A 155 2.93 20.31 22.69
CA LEU A 155 1.77 20.61 21.85
C LEU A 155 0.43 20.25 22.51
N LYS A 156 0.41 19.71 23.74
CA LYS A 156 -0.80 19.18 24.39
C LYS A 156 -1.98 20.16 24.46
N LYS A 157 -1.72 21.46 24.50
CA LYS A 157 -2.79 22.48 24.51
C LYS A 157 -3.60 22.56 23.21
N TYR A 158 -3.14 21.94 22.14
CA TYR A 158 -3.78 21.97 20.81
C TYR A 158 -4.45 20.65 20.44
N PHE A 159 -4.32 19.58 21.23
CA PHE A 159 -5.02 18.33 21.04
C PHE A 159 -5.60 17.79 22.35
N ASP A 160 -6.52 16.84 22.26
CA ASP A 160 -7.24 16.26 23.42
C ASP A 160 -6.80 14.83 23.72
N ILE A 161 -6.36 14.07 22.69
CA ILE A 161 -6.08 12.64 22.80
C ILE A 161 -4.80 12.34 22.03
N ILE A 162 -3.92 11.57 22.63
CA ILE A 162 -2.81 10.94 21.91
C ILE A 162 -3.11 9.46 21.70
N TYR A 163 -3.00 8.98 20.46
CA TYR A 163 -3.07 7.56 20.14
C TYR A 163 -1.69 6.98 19.92
N LEU A 164 -1.38 5.89 20.60
CA LEU A 164 -0.18 5.11 20.43
C LEU A 164 -0.44 4.05 19.35
N VAL A 165 0.24 4.17 18.22
CA VAL A 165 0.04 3.26 17.08
C VAL A 165 1.19 2.27 16.98
N ASN A 166 0.92 0.99 17.24
CA ASN A 166 1.87 -0.10 17.02
C ASN A 166 1.98 -0.41 15.52
N SER A 167 2.56 0.53 14.75
CA SER A 167 2.50 0.58 13.28
C SER A 167 3.06 -0.64 12.57
N TYR A 168 4.00 -1.34 13.19
CA TYR A 168 4.63 -2.54 12.64
C TYR A 168 4.14 -3.82 13.32
N GLY A 169 3.28 -3.71 14.33
CA GLY A 169 2.84 -4.85 15.13
C GLY A 169 3.99 -5.56 15.85
N ALA A 170 5.10 -4.84 16.13
CA ALA A 170 6.35 -5.37 16.65
C ALA A 170 6.46 -5.31 18.18
N LEU A 171 5.68 -4.44 18.83
CA LEU A 171 5.72 -4.26 20.28
C LEU A 171 5.04 -5.44 20.99
N VAL A 172 5.61 -5.82 22.12
CA VAL A 172 5.04 -6.82 23.04
C VAL A 172 4.34 -6.13 24.22
N PRO A 173 3.50 -6.83 25.00
CA PRO A 173 2.76 -6.20 26.12
C PRO A 173 3.63 -5.40 27.09
N GLY A 174 4.79 -5.92 27.48
CA GLY A 174 5.72 -5.21 28.37
C GLY A 174 6.23 -3.88 27.80
N ASP A 175 6.41 -3.78 26.49
CA ASP A 175 6.80 -2.52 25.83
C ASP A 175 5.66 -1.51 25.88
N ILE A 176 4.43 -1.96 25.65
CA ILE A 176 3.23 -1.10 25.71
C ILE A 176 3.08 -0.53 27.13
N GLY A 177 3.21 -1.38 28.16
CA GLY A 177 3.16 -0.94 29.55
C GLY A 177 4.20 0.15 29.85
N LYS A 178 5.46 -0.08 29.48
CA LYS A 178 6.56 0.90 29.69
C LYS A 178 6.27 2.25 29.00
N ILE A 179 5.76 2.25 27.77
CA ILE A 179 5.47 3.48 27.03
C ILE A 179 4.34 4.25 27.71
N ILE A 180 3.25 3.57 28.09
CA ILE A 180 2.11 4.21 28.75
C ILE A 180 2.53 4.78 30.11
N ASP A 181 3.29 4.04 30.90
CA ASP A 181 3.77 4.49 32.19
C ASP A 181 4.66 5.73 32.07
N LYS A 182 5.58 5.77 31.10
CA LYS A 182 6.40 6.96 30.81
C LYS A 182 5.54 8.18 30.48
N ILE A 183 4.51 8.04 29.66
CA ILE A 183 3.62 9.16 29.31
C ILE A 183 2.87 9.63 30.53
N LYS A 184 2.34 8.73 31.36
CA LYS A 184 1.57 9.06 32.55
C LYS A 184 2.43 9.68 33.66
N LEU A 185 3.71 9.33 33.76
CA LEU A 185 4.66 9.98 34.67
C LEU A 185 4.83 11.47 34.32
N ILE A 186 4.82 11.82 33.03
CA ILE A 186 4.99 13.21 32.58
C ILE A 186 3.66 13.97 32.65
N ASP A 187 2.56 13.34 32.26
CA ASP A 187 1.22 13.94 32.29
C ASP A 187 0.14 12.87 32.54
N LYS A 188 -0.25 12.72 33.82
CA LYS A 188 -1.30 11.74 34.20
C LYS A 188 -2.69 12.05 33.69
N ASN A 189 -2.95 13.28 33.27
CA ASN A 189 -4.26 13.73 32.76
C ASN A 189 -4.38 13.65 31.24
N LEU A 190 -3.30 13.34 30.52
CA LEU A 190 -3.34 13.18 29.08
C LEU A 190 -4.15 11.94 28.70
N LYS A 191 -5.18 12.13 27.87
CA LYS A 191 -5.98 11.02 27.39
C LYS A 191 -5.20 10.20 26.35
N ILE A 192 -5.14 8.89 26.58
CA ILE A 192 -4.36 7.97 25.76
C ILE A 192 -5.31 7.01 25.03
N GLY A 193 -5.12 6.87 23.72
CA GLY A 193 -5.71 5.80 22.91
C GLY A 193 -4.64 4.80 22.47
N PHE A 194 -5.06 3.59 22.14
CA PHE A 194 -4.17 2.55 21.63
C PHE A 194 -4.74 1.93 20.35
N HIS A 195 -3.88 1.83 19.32
CA HIS A 195 -4.19 1.22 18.02
C HIS A 195 -3.15 0.12 17.71
N SER A 196 -3.59 -1.13 17.69
CA SER A 196 -2.72 -2.29 17.57
C SER A 196 -2.85 -2.99 16.22
N HIS A 197 -1.74 -3.13 15.49
CA HIS A 197 -1.64 -4.06 14.37
C HIS A 197 -1.28 -5.47 14.83
N ASN A 198 -1.63 -6.48 14.03
CA ASN A 198 -1.62 -7.88 14.42
C ASN A 198 -0.48 -8.70 13.78
N ASN A 199 0.66 -8.10 13.46
CA ASN A 199 1.76 -8.76 12.74
C ASN A 199 2.30 -10.00 13.47
N LEU A 200 2.43 -9.93 14.79
CA LEU A 200 2.89 -11.03 15.65
C LEU A 200 1.74 -11.73 16.40
N GLU A 201 0.49 -11.51 15.96
CA GLU A 201 -0.73 -12.03 16.62
C GLU A 201 -0.90 -11.54 18.07
N LEU A 202 -0.25 -10.44 18.44
CA LEU A 202 -0.29 -9.85 19.77
C LEU A 202 -1.26 -8.67 19.91
N ALA A 203 -2.10 -8.39 18.91
CA ALA A 203 -2.98 -7.22 18.96
C ALA A 203 -3.91 -7.24 20.17
N LEU A 204 -4.50 -8.40 20.51
CA LEU A 204 -5.34 -8.54 21.71
C LEU A 204 -4.51 -8.39 22.99
N SER A 205 -3.41 -9.10 23.12
CA SER A 205 -2.56 -9.07 24.34
C SER A 205 -2.01 -7.67 24.62
N ASN A 206 -1.55 -6.96 23.56
CA ASN A 206 -1.11 -5.58 23.66
C ASN A 206 -2.24 -4.63 24.07
N SER A 207 -3.45 -4.86 23.54
CA SER A 207 -4.61 -4.03 23.90
C SER A 207 -5.08 -4.30 25.33
N ILE A 208 -5.01 -5.54 25.80
CA ILE A 208 -5.29 -5.90 27.21
C ILE A 208 -4.29 -5.19 28.13
N GLU A 209 -3.01 -5.22 27.81
CA GLU A 209 -1.99 -4.50 28.61
C GLU A 209 -2.27 -2.99 28.61
N ALA A 210 -2.59 -2.40 27.46
CA ALA A 210 -2.97 -0.99 27.39
C ALA A 210 -4.20 -0.68 28.26
N ILE A 211 -5.23 -1.54 28.24
CA ILE A 211 -6.42 -1.42 29.08
C ILE A 211 -6.06 -1.50 30.58
N ASN A 212 -5.22 -2.46 30.96
CA ASN A 212 -4.76 -2.63 32.33
C ASN A 212 -3.95 -1.43 32.83
N ARG A 213 -3.20 -0.77 31.94
CA ARG A 213 -2.50 0.50 32.21
C ARG A 213 -3.43 1.72 32.16
N GLY A 214 -4.74 1.51 31.95
CA GLY A 214 -5.76 2.56 32.05
C GLY A 214 -5.71 3.54 30.87
N VAL A 215 -5.62 3.06 29.64
CA VAL A 215 -5.87 3.90 28.45
C VAL A 215 -7.35 4.27 28.34
N ASP A 216 -7.63 5.43 27.76
CA ASP A 216 -9.00 5.93 27.61
C ASP A 216 -9.72 5.34 26.41
N PHE A 217 -8.98 4.97 25.34
CA PHE A 217 -9.54 4.49 24.07
C PHE A 217 -8.77 3.29 23.54
N VAL A 218 -9.48 2.36 22.91
CA VAL A 218 -8.91 1.23 22.16
C VAL A 218 -9.55 1.16 20.79
N ASP A 219 -8.72 1.07 19.76
CA ASP A 219 -9.14 0.91 18.37
C ASP A 219 -9.27 -0.57 18.00
N CYS A 220 -10.28 -0.88 17.21
CA CYS A 220 -10.51 -2.22 16.63
C CYS A 220 -11.16 -2.11 15.24
N THR A 221 -11.23 -3.25 14.54
CA THR A 221 -11.91 -3.38 13.25
C THR A 221 -12.58 -4.74 13.14
N PHE A 222 -13.77 -4.82 12.54
CA PHE A 222 -14.40 -6.11 12.27
C PHE A 222 -13.48 -6.98 11.39
N THR A 223 -13.41 -8.28 11.70
CA THR A 223 -12.52 -9.28 11.09
C THR A 223 -11.03 -8.90 11.11
N GLY A 224 -10.67 -7.89 11.90
CA GLY A 224 -9.32 -7.32 11.89
C GLY A 224 -8.97 -6.62 10.57
N MET A 225 -9.96 -6.17 9.80
CA MET A 225 -9.73 -5.54 8.50
C MET A 225 -8.84 -4.30 8.63
N GLY A 226 -7.69 -4.32 8.00
CA GLY A 226 -6.71 -3.24 8.08
C GLY A 226 -5.43 -3.58 7.34
N ARG A 227 -4.53 -2.63 7.25
CA ARG A 227 -3.30 -2.76 6.46
C ARG A 227 -2.50 -4.01 6.85
N GLY A 228 -2.13 -4.82 5.86
CA GLY A 228 -1.23 -5.95 6.02
C GLY A 228 -1.78 -7.06 6.90
N ALA A 229 -1.19 -7.24 8.07
CA ALA A 229 -1.60 -8.21 9.07
C ALA A 229 -2.94 -7.88 9.74
N GLY A 230 -3.47 -6.69 9.46
CA GLY A 230 -4.71 -6.21 10.08
C GLY A 230 -4.51 -5.71 11.51
N ASN A 231 -5.65 -5.52 12.16
CA ASN A 231 -5.77 -4.88 13.47
C ASN A 231 -6.32 -5.84 14.53
N LEU A 232 -6.49 -5.34 15.76
CA LEU A 232 -7.34 -5.99 16.76
C LEU A 232 -8.75 -6.18 16.20
N LYS A 233 -9.28 -7.41 16.28
CA LYS A 233 -10.65 -7.69 15.83
C LYS A 233 -11.68 -7.14 16.80
N THR A 234 -12.70 -6.43 16.27
CA THR A 234 -13.81 -5.90 17.08
C THR A 234 -14.56 -7.01 17.80
N GLU A 235 -14.94 -8.06 17.08
CA GLU A 235 -15.65 -9.21 17.64
C GLU A 235 -14.83 -9.94 18.73
N LEU A 236 -13.50 -9.98 18.59
CA LEU A 236 -12.61 -10.58 19.59
C LEU A 236 -12.52 -9.73 20.86
N LEU A 237 -12.35 -8.39 20.70
CA LEU A 237 -12.35 -7.46 21.82
C LEU A 237 -13.68 -7.51 22.59
N LEU A 238 -14.79 -7.51 21.87
CA LEU A 238 -16.13 -7.59 22.46
C LEU A 238 -16.34 -8.93 23.18
N SER A 239 -15.87 -10.05 22.63
CA SER A 239 -15.92 -11.36 23.30
C SER A 239 -15.10 -11.36 24.58
N TYR A 240 -13.86 -10.82 24.55
CA TYR A 240 -13.02 -10.70 25.75
C TYR A 240 -13.67 -9.86 26.85
N LEU A 241 -14.23 -8.70 26.49
CA LEU A 241 -14.90 -7.81 27.44
C LEU A 241 -16.22 -8.42 27.96
N GLY A 242 -16.91 -9.20 27.12
CA GLY A 242 -18.12 -9.95 27.50
C GLY A 242 -17.82 -11.00 28.56
N ILE A 243 -16.79 -11.80 28.36
CA ILE A 243 -16.34 -12.82 29.32
C ILE A 243 -15.90 -12.16 30.65
N LYS A 244 -15.07 -11.13 30.57
CA LYS A 244 -14.49 -10.49 31.78
C LYS A 244 -15.50 -9.65 32.57
N HIS A 245 -16.48 -9.04 31.92
CA HIS A 245 -17.34 -8.02 32.53
C HIS A 245 -18.83 -8.35 32.46
N ASN A 246 -19.22 -9.47 31.88
CA ASN A 246 -20.62 -9.89 31.69
C ASN A 246 -21.52 -8.83 31.00
N LYS A 247 -20.94 -8.00 30.13
CA LYS A 247 -21.60 -6.78 29.59
C LYS A 247 -22.23 -6.97 28.21
N ILE A 248 -22.02 -8.11 27.53
CA ILE A 248 -22.49 -8.35 26.16
C ILE A 248 -23.47 -9.51 26.14
N LYS A 249 -24.68 -9.25 25.68
CA LYS A 249 -25.73 -10.28 25.54
C LYS A 249 -25.51 -11.11 24.27
N ILE A 250 -25.81 -12.41 24.32
CA ILE A 250 -25.66 -13.36 23.19
C ILE A 250 -26.38 -12.90 21.90
N ASN A 251 -27.53 -12.23 22.03
CA ASN A 251 -28.30 -11.73 20.87
C ASN A 251 -27.51 -10.74 20.00
N ASN A 252 -26.51 -10.04 20.55
CA ASN A 252 -25.69 -9.13 19.78
C ASN A 252 -24.73 -9.87 18.85
N PHE A 253 -24.32 -11.10 19.19
CA PHE A 253 -23.39 -11.87 18.34
C PHE A 253 -24.04 -12.39 17.06
N LYS A 254 -25.36 -12.63 17.02
CA LYS A 254 -26.06 -13.01 15.79
C LYS A 254 -25.94 -11.90 14.72
N ASN A 255 -26.14 -10.66 15.12
CA ASN A 255 -26.03 -9.51 14.19
C ASN A 255 -24.59 -9.24 13.77
N ILE A 256 -23.60 -9.51 14.64
CA ILE A 256 -22.18 -9.44 14.32
C ILE A 256 -21.87 -10.43 13.18
N GLY A 257 -22.41 -11.66 13.24
CA GLY A 257 -22.20 -12.69 12.22
C GLY A 257 -22.48 -12.19 10.80
N THR A 258 -23.60 -11.50 10.59
CA THR A 258 -23.98 -10.96 9.27
C THR A 258 -22.93 -10.02 8.68
N VAL A 259 -22.40 -9.09 9.49
CA VAL A 259 -21.36 -8.13 9.03
C VAL A 259 -20.03 -8.86 8.85
N VAL A 260 -19.70 -9.80 9.74
CA VAL A 260 -18.48 -10.62 9.64
C VAL A 260 -18.49 -11.44 8.36
N ASP A 261 -19.60 -12.09 8.01
CA ASP A 261 -19.72 -12.89 6.78
C ASP A 261 -19.48 -12.05 5.53
N MET A 262 -20.06 -10.86 5.46
CA MET A 262 -19.84 -9.92 4.34
C MET A 262 -18.37 -9.49 4.23
N LEU A 263 -17.72 -9.27 5.36
CA LEU A 263 -16.30 -8.86 5.39
C LEU A 263 -15.37 -10.04 5.09
N GLU A 264 -15.68 -11.26 5.55
CA GLU A 264 -14.90 -12.46 5.23
C GLU A 264 -15.00 -12.80 3.72
N GLU A 265 -16.12 -12.49 3.05
CA GLU A 265 -16.21 -12.59 1.58
C GLU A 265 -15.20 -11.67 0.89
N ILE A 266 -15.07 -10.42 1.35
CA ILE A 266 -14.04 -9.49 0.85
C ILE A 266 -12.64 -10.02 1.17
N LYS A 267 -12.43 -10.52 2.40
CA LYS A 267 -11.14 -11.05 2.86
C LYS A 267 -10.69 -12.26 2.05
N SER A 268 -11.60 -13.12 1.61
CA SER A 268 -11.28 -14.27 0.76
C SER A 268 -10.59 -13.85 -0.54
N LYS A 269 -10.90 -12.65 -1.06
CA LYS A 269 -10.34 -12.05 -2.28
C LYS A 269 -9.07 -11.23 -1.98
N GLU A 270 -9.10 -10.39 -0.97
CA GLU A 270 -8.05 -9.39 -0.65
C GLU A 270 -6.98 -9.89 0.34
N LYS A 271 -7.30 -10.90 1.14
CA LYS A 271 -6.38 -11.66 2.01
C LYS A 271 -5.61 -10.82 3.04
N TRP A 272 -6.29 -9.96 3.81
CA TRP A 272 -5.66 -9.38 4.99
C TRP A 272 -5.59 -10.40 6.13
N GLY A 273 -4.72 -10.13 7.08
CA GLY A 273 -4.49 -10.98 8.24
C GLY A 273 -3.03 -11.40 8.33
N THR A 274 -2.69 -12.05 9.42
CA THR A 274 -1.33 -12.46 9.71
C THR A 274 -0.83 -13.50 8.72
N SER A 275 0.40 -13.33 8.26
CA SER A 275 1.12 -14.26 7.39
C SER A 275 2.62 -14.12 7.63
N LEU A 276 3.42 -15.09 7.19
CA LEU A 276 4.86 -15.08 7.41
C LEU A 276 5.55 -13.78 6.96
N PRO A 277 5.28 -13.18 5.79
CA PRO A 277 5.85 -11.88 5.44
C PRO A 277 5.51 -10.75 6.41
N TYR A 278 4.27 -10.74 6.93
CA TYR A 278 3.89 -9.73 7.92
C TYR A 278 4.52 -9.98 9.28
N MET A 279 4.70 -11.25 9.70
CA MET A 279 5.45 -11.59 10.91
C MET A 279 6.90 -11.10 10.80
N ILE A 280 7.56 -11.34 9.66
CA ILE A 280 8.92 -10.85 9.41
C ILE A 280 8.95 -9.31 9.38
N SER A 281 8.00 -8.65 8.71
CA SER A 281 7.95 -7.18 8.72
C SER A 281 7.79 -6.61 10.13
N GLY A 282 7.02 -7.28 10.99
CA GLY A 282 6.89 -6.95 12.40
C GLY A 282 8.22 -7.12 13.15
N SER A 283 8.80 -8.32 13.11
CA SER A 283 10.03 -8.65 13.85
C SER A 283 11.25 -7.80 13.42
N THR A 284 11.27 -7.35 12.17
CA THR A 284 12.34 -6.48 11.62
C THR A 284 12.03 -4.99 11.69
N ASN A 285 10.91 -4.58 12.29
CA ASN A 285 10.42 -3.19 12.30
C ASN A 285 10.36 -2.57 10.88
N SER A 286 9.92 -3.36 9.90
CA SER A 286 9.82 -2.94 8.51
C SER A 286 8.39 -2.55 8.12
N PRO A 287 8.20 -1.57 7.17
CA PRO A 287 6.87 -1.15 6.75
C PRO A 287 6.05 -2.29 6.15
N GLN A 288 4.86 -2.54 6.67
CA GLN A 288 3.92 -3.54 6.13
C GLN A 288 3.58 -3.32 4.65
N SER A 289 3.61 -2.06 4.18
CA SER A 289 3.34 -1.72 2.78
C SER A 289 4.27 -2.41 1.79
N GLU A 290 5.50 -2.72 2.18
CA GLU A 290 6.44 -3.45 1.33
C GLU A 290 6.03 -4.91 1.19
N ALA A 291 5.75 -5.58 2.30
CA ALA A 291 5.23 -6.95 2.28
C ALA A 291 3.92 -7.03 1.47
N MET A 292 3.00 -6.08 1.67
CA MET A 292 1.75 -5.99 0.89
C MET A 292 2.01 -5.88 -0.62
N GLN A 293 2.92 -5.00 -1.04
CA GLN A 293 3.23 -4.82 -2.47
C GLN A 293 3.82 -6.09 -3.08
N LEU A 294 4.72 -6.77 -2.38
CA LEU A 294 5.32 -8.02 -2.85
C LEU A 294 4.28 -9.14 -2.97
N ILE A 295 3.42 -9.31 -1.96
CA ILE A 295 2.34 -10.29 -1.97
C ILE A 295 1.33 -9.98 -3.10
N LYS A 296 0.87 -8.73 -3.20
CA LYS A 296 -0.11 -8.31 -4.23
C LYS A 296 0.45 -8.44 -5.65
N SER A 297 1.76 -8.28 -5.85
CA SER A 297 2.38 -8.42 -7.16
C SER A 297 2.27 -9.83 -7.73
N LYS A 298 2.13 -10.86 -6.88
CA LYS A 298 2.12 -12.30 -7.24
C LYS A 298 3.33 -12.73 -8.10
N ARG A 299 4.42 -11.97 -8.05
CA ARG A 299 5.65 -12.22 -8.82
C ARG A 299 6.68 -13.05 -8.05
N TYR A 300 6.55 -13.07 -6.72
CA TYR A 300 7.51 -13.69 -5.79
C TYR A 300 6.86 -14.84 -5.04
N ASN A 301 7.61 -15.88 -4.77
CA ASN A 301 7.22 -16.91 -3.81
C ASN A 301 7.42 -16.40 -2.37
N MET A 302 6.93 -17.15 -1.41
CA MET A 302 7.00 -16.80 0.00
C MET A 302 8.45 -16.65 0.49
N THR A 303 9.33 -17.57 0.08
CA THR A 303 10.74 -17.58 0.47
C THR A 303 11.46 -16.32 0.03
N ASP A 304 11.25 -15.87 -1.21
CA ASP A 304 11.88 -14.65 -1.73
C ASP A 304 11.40 -13.40 -1.01
N ILE A 305 10.09 -13.33 -0.72
CA ILE A 305 9.52 -12.21 0.03
C ILE A 305 10.14 -12.13 1.43
N VAL A 306 10.21 -13.26 2.12
CA VAL A 306 10.78 -13.34 3.48
C VAL A 306 12.27 -13.01 3.47
N THR A 307 13.03 -13.57 2.54
CA THR A 307 14.47 -13.28 2.40
C THR A 307 14.71 -11.80 2.14
N TYR A 308 13.94 -11.17 1.26
CA TYR A 308 14.04 -9.74 1.00
C TYR A 308 13.75 -8.89 2.25
N LEU A 309 12.65 -9.18 2.95
CA LEU A 309 12.28 -8.43 4.15
C LEU A 309 13.31 -8.57 5.27
N TYR A 310 13.94 -9.75 5.39
CA TYR A 310 14.95 -10.03 6.41
C TYR A 310 16.31 -9.38 6.07
N LYS A 311 16.78 -9.51 4.82
CA LYS A 311 18.10 -9.02 4.36
C LYS A 311 18.16 -7.54 4.02
N LYS A 312 17.07 -6.81 4.11
CA LYS A 312 16.99 -5.39 3.74
C LYS A 312 18.06 -4.50 4.42
N ASN A 313 18.62 -4.96 5.54
CA ASN A 313 19.67 -4.27 6.29
C ASN A 313 21.07 -4.77 5.98
N GLU A 314 21.24 -5.81 5.14
CA GLU A 314 22.57 -6.29 4.70
C GLU A 314 23.03 -5.51 3.47
N LYS A 315 24.28 -5.03 3.51
CA LYS A 315 24.89 -4.33 2.37
C LYS A 315 25.13 -5.30 1.21
N ASP A 316 24.74 -4.86 0.00
CA ASP A 316 24.87 -5.59 -1.26
C ASP A 316 26.25 -6.21 -1.49
N ILE A 317 26.25 -7.48 -1.88
CA ILE A 317 27.42 -8.16 -2.41
C ILE A 317 27.42 -8.01 -3.93
N ASN A 318 28.41 -7.32 -4.44
CA ASN A 318 28.66 -7.00 -5.84
C ASN A 318 28.85 -8.22 -6.74
N ILE A 319 28.03 -8.42 -7.78
CA ILE A 319 28.45 -9.25 -8.94
C ILE A 319 27.72 -8.86 -10.24
N ILE A 320 27.21 -7.65 -10.43
CA ILE A 320 26.47 -7.36 -11.65
C ILE A 320 27.16 -6.30 -12.48
N LYS A 321 27.42 -6.64 -13.76
CA LYS A 321 28.07 -5.75 -14.74
C LYS A 321 27.18 -4.56 -15.08
N ASN A 322 27.79 -3.39 -15.19
CA ASN A 322 27.11 -2.22 -15.73
C ASN A 322 27.00 -2.31 -17.25
N LEU A 323 25.87 -1.91 -17.81
CA LEU A 323 25.73 -1.79 -19.25
C LEU A 323 26.41 -0.51 -19.73
N ASN A 324 27.37 -0.67 -20.67
CA ASN A 324 28.13 0.44 -21.23
C ASN A 324 27.89 0.55 -22.74
N PHE A 325 26.63 0.73 -23.17
CA PHE A 325 26.33 1.03 -24.56
C PHE A 325 25.19 2.04 -24.68
N LYS A 326 25.17 2.76 -25.80
CA LYS A 326 24.09 3.71 -26.14
C LYS A 326 23.33 3.19 -27.34
N LYS A 327 22.02 3.34 -27.34
CA LYS A 327 21.15 2.98 -28.47
C LYS A 327 20.12 4.07 -28.73
N LYS A 328 20.01 4.51 -29.99
CA LYS A 328 19.07 5.57 -30.38
C LYS A 328 17.61 5.09 -30.42
N GLU A 329 17.40 3.84 -30.86
CA GLU A 329 16.08 3.27 -31.02
C GLU A 329 15.98 1.92 -30.32
N VAL A 330 14.85 1.70 -29.65
CA VAL A 330 14.57 0.53 -28.84
C VAL A 330 13.17 0.01 -29.14
N LEU A 331 13.01 -1.30 -29.22
CA LEU A 331 11.72 -1.97 -29.22
C LEU A 331 11.53 -2.71 -27.90
N ILE A 332 10.52 -2.32 -27.12
CA ILE A 332 10.13 -3.02 -25.88
C ILE A 332 8.97 -3.96 -26.20
N ILE A 333 9.19 -5.26 -25.95
CA ILE A 333 8.21 -6.32 -26.19
C ILE A 333 7.63 -6.80 -24.87
N GLY A 334 6.34 -6.57 -24.68
CA GLY A 334 5.56 -7.05 -23.53
C GLY A 334 5.02 -8.45 -23.69
N GLY A 335 4.20 -8.88 -22.72
CA GLY A 335 3.62 -10.22 -22.66
C GLY A 335 2.26 -10.37 -23.36
N GLY A 336 1.73 -9.31 -24.00
CA GLY A 336 0.38 -9.29 -24.56
C GLY A 336 0.22 -10.12 -25.85
N MET A 337 -1.03 -10.43 -26.17
CA MET A 337 -1.39 -11.28 -27.31
C MET A 337 -1.12 -10.61 -28.67
N SER A 338 -1.08 -9.28 -28.72
CA SER A 338 -0.76 -8.55 -29.96
C SER A 338 0.60 -8.92 -30.55
N VAL A 339 1.58 -9.34 -29.70
CA VAL A 339 2.88 -9.83 -30.16
C VAL A 339 2.72 -11.09 -31.03
N LYS A 340 1.94 -12.06 -30.56
CA LYS A 340 1.69 -13.30 -31.32
C LYS A 340 0.92 -13.04 -32.61
N LYS A 341 -0.10 -12.17 -32.56
CA LYS A 341 -0.91 -11.80 -33.72
C LYS A 341 -0.11 -11.08 -34.80
N LYS A 342 0.93 -10.36 -34.44
CA LYS A 342 1.75 -9.54 -35.37
C LYS A 342 3.19 -10.05 -35.48
N ILE A 343 3.44 -11.31 -35.18
CA ILE A 343 4.81 -11.84 -35.06
C ILE A 343 5.60 -11.73 -36.36
N ASP A 344 4.99 -12.01 -37.51
CA ASP A 344 5.69 -11.98 -38.80
C ASP A 344 6.07 -10.54 -39.18
N TYR A 345 5.17 -9.59 -39.01
CA TYR A 345 5.45 -8.16 -39.21
C TYR A 345 6.51 -7.62 -38.25
N LEU A 346 6.53 -8.10 -37.02
CA LEU A 346 7.56 -7.73 -36.05
C LEU A 346 8.95 -8.28 -36.44
N LYS A 347 9.00 -9.50 -37.00
CA LYS A 347 10.24 -10.08 -37.53
C LYS A 347 10.73 -9.31 -38.73
N GLU A 348 9.85 -8.94 -39.66
CA GLU A 348 10.15 -8.13 -40.84
C GLU A 348 10.68 -6.76 -40.41
N PHE A 349 9.96 -6.05 -39.54
CA PHE A 349 10.39 -4.78 -38.96
C PHE A 349 11.80 -4.88 -38.38
N LEU A 350 12.12 -5.94 -37.61
CA LEU A 350 13.42 -6.15 -37.03
C LEU A 350 14.49 -6.54 -38.06
N LYS A 351 14.13 -7.16 -39.18
CA LYS A 351 15.02 -7.47 -40.30
C LYS A 351 15.46 -6.21 -41.02
N GLU A 352 14.52 -5.31 -41.29
CA GLU A 352 14.77 -4.02 -41.93
C GLU A 352 15.52 -3.05 -41.00
N ASN A 353 15.24 -3.09 -39.70
CA ASN A 353 15.78 -2.17 -38.71
C ASN A 353 16.85 -2.85 -37.80
N LYS A 354 18.01 -3.24 -38.38
CA LYS A 354 19.08 -3.98 -37.69
C LYS A 354 19.71 -3.24 -36.51
N ASN A 355 19.60 -1.91 -36.42
CA ASN A 355 20.14 -1.08 -35.36
C ASN A 355 19.26 -0.99 -34.12
N ILE A 356 18.00 -1.40 -34.21
CA ILE A 356 17.06 -1.40 -33.08
C ILE A 356 17.50 -2.43 -32.04
N PHE A 357 17.60 -1.98 -30.80
CA PHE A 357 17.86 -2.84 -29.65
C PHE A 357 16.55 -3.33 -29.05
N VAL A 358 16.44 -4.63 -28.77
CA VAL A 358 15.21 -5.23 -28.26
C VAL A 358 15.28 -5.45 -26.75
N ILE A 359 14.27 -4.98 -26.04
CA ILE A 359 14.10 -5.22 -24.61
C ILE A 359 12.84 -6.07 -24.42
N PHE A 360 12.98 -7.30 -23.96
CA PHE A 360 11.85 -8.11 -23.55
C PHE A 360 11.46 -7.71 -22.11
N SER A 361 10.27 -7.18 -21.95
CA SER A 361 9.69 -6.81 -20.66
C SER A 361 9.15 -8.02 -19.87
N SER A 362 9.30 -9.22 -20.41
CA SER A 362 8.90 -10.50 -19.80
C SER A 362 9.51 -11.63 -20.62
N SER A 363 9.68 -12.81 -20.01
CA SER A 363 10.13 -14.01 -20.72
C SER A 363 9.09 -14.60 -21.69
N ARG A 364 7.83 -14.20 -21.55
CA ARG A 364 6.65 -14.85 -22.18
C ARG A 364 6.73 -14.96 -23.71
N ASN A 365 7.25 -13.96 -24.39
CA ASN A 365 7.33 -13.91 -25.87
C ASN A 365 8.76 -14.06 -26.43
N THR A 366 9.75 -14.33 -25.57
CA THR A 366 11.16 -14.38 -25.97
C THR A 366 11.48 -15.49 -26.97
N GLU A 367 10.82 -16.65 -26.83
CA GLU A 367 11.02 -17.81 -27.71
C GLU A 367 10.56 -17.57 -29.15
N LEU A 368 9.71 -16.57 -29.39
CA LEU A 368 9.25 -16.21 -30.73
C LEU A 368 10.33 -15.52 -31.58
N PHE A 369 11.44 -15.08 -30.94
CA PHE A 369 12.50 -14.26 -31.57
C PHE A 369 13.88 -14.91 -31.44
N ASN A 370 14.09 -16.09 -32.01
CA ASN A 370 15.26 -16.92 -31.76
C ASN A 370 16.61 -16.33 -32.25
N ASN A 371 16.64 -15.36 -33.16
CA ASN A 371 17.86 -14.92 -33.86
C ASN A 371 18.32 -13.50 -33.50
N ILE A 372 17.90 -12.95 -32.35
CA ILE A 372 18.23 -11.56 -31.99
C ILE A 372 19.00 -11.44 -30.65
N SER A 373 19.56 -12.54 -30.14
CA SER A 373 20.23 -12.59 -28.82
C SER A 373 21.39 -11.59 -28.69
N SER A 374 22.11 -11.28 -29.78
CA SER A 374 23.22 -10.31 -29.77
C SER A 374 22.77 -8.88 -29.51
N ARG A 375 21.55 -8.52 -29.89
CA ARG A 375 20.95 -7.17 -29.77
C ARG A 375 19.72 -7.13 -28.89
N SER A 376 19.58 -8.07 -27.98
CA SER A 376 18.45 -8.12 -27.07
C SER A 376 18.87 -8.33 -25.63
N ILE A 377 17.97 -7.96 -24.71
CA ILE A 377 18.06 -8.19 -23.29
C ILE A 377 16.67 -8.47 -22.72
N THR A 378 16.58 -9.34 -21.72
CA THR A 378 15.31 -9.70 -21.08
C THR A 378 15.25 -9.14 -19.66
N CYS A 379 14.24 -8.36 -19.34
CA CYS A 379 13.97 -7.91 -18.00
C CYS A 379 13.18 -8.99 -17.24
N ILE A 380 13.72 -9.44 -16.12
CA ILE A 380 13.12 -10.50 -15.31
C ILE A 380 12.78 -9.94 -13.93
N THR A 381 11.60 -10.28 -13.44
CA THR A 381 11.17 -9.93 -12.08
C THR A 381 10.59 -11.15 -11.38
N GLY A 382 10.79 -11.23 -10.08
CA GLY A 382 10.25 -12.32 -9.27
C GLY A 382 10.78 -13.68 -9.67
N ASN A 383 9.95 -14.69 -9.51
CA ASN A 383 10.29 -16.08 -9.82
C ASN A 383 10.23 -16.45 -11.31
N GLU A 384 10.18 -15.46 -12.19
CA GLU A 384 10.13 -15.72 -13.64
C GLU A 384 11.37 -16.48 -14.13
N ILE A 385 12.53 -16.22 -13.53
CA ILE A 385 13.77 -16.88 -13.89
C ILE A 385 13.71 -18.42 -13.78
N VAL A 386 12.98 -18.95 -12.80
CA VAL A 386 12.83 -20.39 -12.59
C VAL A 386 12.08 -21.06 -13.74
N LYS A 387 11.25 -20.31 -14.46
CA LYS A 387 10.43 -20.79 -15.58
C LYS A 387 11.18 -20.79 -16.91
N ILE A 388 12.34 -20.14 -16.98
CA ILE A 388 13.10 -19.99 -18.22
C ILE A 388 13.96 -21.24 -18.46
N LYS A 389 13.92 -21.78 -19.68
CA LYS A 389 14.71 -22.93 -20.08
C LYS A 389 16.23 -22.67 -19.93
N LYS A 390 16.95 -23.61 -19.35
CA LYS A 390 18.42 -23.49 -19.09
C LYS A 390 19.23 -23.09 -20.33
N ASN A 391 18.90 -23.61 -21.51
CA ASN A 391 19.56 -23.26 -22.76
C ASN A 391 19.35 -21.81 -23.19
N TYR A 392 18.17 -21.24 -22.93
CA TYR A 392 17.87 -19.82 -23.16
C TYR A 392 18.67 -18.94 -22.21
N LEU A 393 18.77 -19.32 -20.92
CA LEU A 393 19.56 -18.61 -19.91
C LEU A 393 21.04 -18.49 -20.30
N LYS A 394 21.64 -19.54 -20.89
CA LYS A 394 23.05 -19.53 -21.29
C LYS A 394 23.37 -18.58 -22.46
N LYS A 395 22.43 -18.37 -23.36
CA LYS A 395 22.66 -17.64 -24.62
C LYS A 395 22.26 -16.17 -24.58
N ASN A 396 21.46 -15.74 -23.59
CA ASN A 396 20.84 -14.43 -23.56
C ASN A 396 21.35 -13.56 -22.42
N LYS A 397 21.09 -12.26 -22.51
CA LYS A 397 21.40 -11.26 -21.49
C LYS A 397 20.14 -10.96 -20.69
N PHE A 398 20.29 -10.72 -19.38
CA PHE A 398 19.19 -10.49 -18.48
C PHE A 398 19.40 -9.25 -17.62
N ILE A 399 18.33 -8.49 -17.39
CA ILE A 399 18.25 -7.49 -16.34
C ILE A 399 17.44 -8.10 -15.21
N ILE A 400 17.97 -8.06 -14.00
CA ILE A 400 17.32 -8.48 -12.78
C ILE A 400 17.11 -7.27 -11.85
N ASN A 401 16.14 -7.36 -10.97
CA ASN A 401 16.00 -6.40 -9.88
C ASN A 401 16.69 -6.91 -8.59
N ASP A 402 16.79 -6.01 -7.61
CA ASP A 402 17.48 -6.27 -6.34
C ASP A 402 16.84 -7.35 -5.44
N LEU A 403 15.64 -7.85 -5.81
CA LEU A 403 14.87 -8.81 -5.03
C LEU A 403 15.18 -10.27 -5.36
N ILE A 404 15.93 -10.55 -6.42
CA ILE A 404 16.33 -11.92 -6.74
C ILE A 404 17.56 -12.26 -5.90
N ASP A 405 17.42 -13.25 -5.00
CA ASP A 405 18.58 -13.79 -4.27
C ASP A 405 19.48 -14.53 -5.25
N GLU A 406 20.61 -13.90 -5.57
CA GLU A 406 21.60 -14.42 -6.54
C GLU A 406 22.15 -15.81 -6.16
N LYS A 407 22.13 -16.16 -4.88
CA LYS A 407 22.68 -17.44 -4.39
C LYS A 407 21.73 -18.62 -4.60
N THR A 408 20.42 -18.39 -4.59
CA THR A 408 19.42 -19.47 -4.62
C THR A 408 18.85 -19.76 -5.99
N LEU A 409 18.80 -18.75 -6.88
CA LEU A 409 18.08 -18.85 -8.15
C LEU A 409 18.99 -18.91 -9.38
N LEU A 410 20.26 -18.52 -9.26
CA LEU A 410 21.18 -18.47 -10.39
C LEU A 410 22.04 -19.74 -10.50
N PRO A 411 22.11 -20.39 -11.66
CA PRO A 411 23.11 -21.43 -11.91
C PRO A 411 24.52 -20.86 -11.73
N LYS A 412 25.35 -21.52 -10.93
CA LYS A 412 26.69 -21.07 -10.46
C LYS A 412 27.71 -20.70 -11.54
N LYS A 413 27.46 -20.92 -12.81
CA LYS A 413 28.38 -20.60 -13.94
C LYS A 413 27.60 -20.17 -15.18
N THR A 414 28.01 -19.04 -15.80
CA THR A 414 27.75 -18.64 -17.20
C THR A 414 26.45 -17.88 -17.53
N ILE A 415 25.97 -16.97 -16.69
CA ILE A 415 24.83 -16.13 -17.09
C ILE A 415 25.22 -14.66 -17.09
N ASN A 416 24.86 -13.94 -18.16
CA ASN A 416 25.09 -12.51 -18.30
C ASN A 416 23.94 -11.73 -17.64
N PHE A 417 24.07 -11.49 -16.34
CA PHE A 417 23.16 -10.62 -15.60
C PHE A 417 23.68 -9.20 -15.50
N TYR A 418 22.76 -8.25 -15.58
CA TYR A 418 23.03 -6.82 -15.51
C TYR A 418 22.06 -6.15 -14.57
N LYS A 419 22.52 -5.10 -13.90
CA LYS A 419 21.70 -4.16 -13.10
C LYS A 419 21.65 -2.81 -13.78
N ILE A 420 20.54 -2.11 -13.58
CA ILE A 420 20.41 -0.70 -13.98
C ILE A 420 21.18 0.16 -12.96
N LYS A 421 22.05 1.04 -13.46
CA LYS A 421 22.77 2.00 -12.63
C LYS A 421 21.80 3.02 -12.06
N LYS A 422 21.47 2.93 -10.80
CA LYS A 422 20.73 3.94 -10.01
C LYS A 422 19.41 4.50 -10.55
N ASN A 423 18.37 4.17 -9.82
CA ASN A 423 17.25 5.03 -9.36
C ASN A 423 16.74 6.17 -10.25
N ILE A 424 16.49 5.88 -11.52
CA ILE A 424 15.57 6.66 -12.33
C ILE A 424 14.12 6.31 -11.92
N LEU A 425 13.95 5.17 -11.26
CA LEU A 425 12.67 4.68 -10.75
C LEU A 425 12.42 5.17 -9.32
N SER A 426 11.23 5.63 -9.04
CA SER A 426 10.81 5.82 -7.65
C SER A 426 10.82 4.47 -6.94
N LYS A 427 11.20 4.39 -5.66
CA LYS A 427 11.18 3.17 -4.84
C LYS A 427 9.85 2.39 -4.92
N LYS A 428 8.76 3.05 -5.33
CA LYS A 428 7.42 2.47 -5.45
C LYS A 428 7.17 1.66 -6.73
N ILE A 429 8.03 1.77 -7.76
CA ILE A 429 7.78 1.22 -9.10
C ILE A 429 8.85 0.19 -9.53
N ASN A 430 9.86 -0.06 -8.71
CA ASN A 430 11.05 -0.86 -9.06
C ASN A 430 10.79 -2.33 -9.45
N ASN A 431 9.64 -2.89 -9.10
CA ASN A 431 9.38 -4.32 -9.24
C ASN A 431 8.57 -4.68 -10.51
N SER A 432 8.30 -3.71 -11.38
CA SER A 432 7.56 -3.94 -12.61
C SER A 432 8.50 -4.21 -13.79
N PRO A 433 8.28 -5.27 -14.60
CA PRO A 433 9.05 -5.50 -15.81
C PRO A 433 9.01 -4.32 -16.77
N LEU A 434 7.86 -3.66 -16.93
CA LEU A 434 7.72 -2.46 -17.74
C LEU A 434 8.58 -1.31 -17.20
N ALA A 435 8.55 -1.09 -15.89
CA ALA A 435 9.34 -0.03 -15.26
C ALA A 435 10.84 -0.26 -15.47
N ILE A 436 11.32 -1.49 -15.30
CA ILE A 436 12.72 -1.87 -15.53
C ILE A 436 13.10 -1.67 -17.01
N SER A 437 12.21 -2.04 -17.93
CA SER A 437 12.45 -1.89 -19.38
C SER A 437 12.57 -0.42 -19.79
N LEU A 438 11.68 0.44 -19.27
CA LEU A 438 11.71 1.88 -19.56
C LEU A 438 12.90 2.58 -18.90
N ALA A 439 13.27 2.17 -17.67
CA ALA A 439 14.47 2.67 -17.00
C ALA A 439 15.74 2.30 -17.78
N LEU A 440 15.82 1.06 -18.28
CA LEU A 440 16.90 0.63 -19.14
C LEU A 440 16.95 1.46 -20.44
N ALA A 441 15.82 1.63 -21.11
CA ALA A 441 15.76 2.45 -22.32
C ALA A 441 16.25 3.89 -22.08
N HIS A 442 15.92 4.46 -20.93
CA HIS A 442 16.41 5.77 -20.52
C HIS A 442 17.93 5.76 -20.25
N GLU A 443 18.45 4.75 -19.54
CA GLU A 443 19.87 4.63 -19.18
C GLU A 443 20.76 4.51 -20.42
N ILE A 444 20.30 3.79 -21.44
CA ILE A 444 21.04 3.64 -22.71
C ILE A 444 20.81 4.81 -23.68
N ASN A 445 20.16 5.90 -23.22
CA ASN A 445 19.87 7.12 -24.00
C ASN A 445 19.02 6.88 -25.26
N ALA A 446 18.02 6.02 -25.18
CA ALA A 446 17.08 5.79 -26.27
C ALA A 446 16.30 7.07 -26.60
N LYS A 447 16.31 7.46 -27.87
CA LYS A 447 15.59 8.66 -28.38
C LYS A 447 14.19 8.32 -28.86
N LYS A 448 13.96 7.07 -29.30
CA LYS A 448 12.70 6.57 -29.79
C LYS A 448 12.46 5.18 -29.26
N ILE A 449 11.33 4.99 -28.61
CA ILE A 449 11.00 3.75 -27.89
C ILE A 449 9.68 3.22 -28.43
N PHE A 450 9.74 2.15 -29.17
CA PHE A 450 8.61 1.41 -29.65
C PHE A 450 8.12 0.42 -28.60
N LEU A 451 6.81 0.29 -28.43
CA LEU A 451 6.17 -0.65 -27.52
C LEU A 451 5.18 -1.54 -28.28
N VAL A 452 5.22 -2.84 -27.99
CA VAL A 452 4.28 -3.83 -28.49
C VAL A 452 4.01 -4.88 -27.43
N GLY A 453 2.79 -5.44 -27.39
CA GLY A 453 2.43 -6.42 -26.36
C GLY A 453 2.07 -5.79 -25.00
N PHE A 454 1.66 -4.55 -25.02
CA PHE A 454 1.07 -3.82 -23.88
C PHE A 454 -0.39 -3.50 -24.23
N ASP A 455 -1.18 -4.56 -24.43
CA ASP A 455 -2.55 -4.48 -24.96
C ASP A 455 -3.51 -3.84 -23.92
N GLY A 456 -3.15 -3.94 -22.63
CA GLY A 456 -4.00 -3.58 -21.52
C GLY A 456 -4.96 -4.70 -21.13
N PHE A 457 -5.95 -4.36 -20.32
CA PHE A 457 -6.94 -5.31 -19.81
C PHE A 457 -8.34 -4.78 -20.11
N LYS A 458 -9.31 -5.69 -20.32
CA LYS A 458 -10.72 -5.34 -20.51
C LYS A 458 -11.41 -5.26 -19.17
N GLU A 459 -12.51 -4.52 -19.09
CA GLU A 459 -13.32 -4.36 -17.84
C GLU A 459 -13.86 -5.68 -17.28
N THR A 460 -13.98 -6.71 -18.13
CA THR A 460 -14.42 -8.06 -17.76
C THR A 460 -13.33 -8.92 -17.13
N ASP A 461 -12.08 -8.44 -17.12
CA ASP A 461 -10.95 -9.21 -16.61
C ASP A 461 -10.90 -9.19 -15.07
N LYS A 462 -10.29 -10.22 -14.49
CA LYS A 462 -10.24 -10.45 -13.04
C LYS A 462 -9.59 -9.27 -12.29
N ILE A 463 -9.96 -9.04 -11.04
CA ILE A 463 -9.43 -7.98 -10.14
C ILE A 463 -7.90 -7.85 -10.17
N ASN A 464 -7.16 -8.95 -10.37
CA ASN A 464 -5.70 -8.93 -10.50
C ASN A 464 -5.20 -8.19 -11.74
N ASP A 465 -5.95 -8.24 -12.82
CA ASP A 465 -5.60 -7.63 -14.10
C ASP A 465 -5.81 -6.12 -14.02
N TYR A 466 -6.81 -5.68 -13.25
CA TYR A 466 -7.03 -4.27 -12.94
C TYR A 466 -5.87 -3.64 -12.14
N ASN A 467 -5.30 -4.37 -11.18
CA ASN A 467 -4.13 -3.89 -10.43
C ASN A 467 -2.88 -3.75 -11.31
N LEU A 468 -2.66 -4.69 -12.23
CA LEU A 468 -1.59 -4.63 -13.22
C LEU A 468 -1.80 -3.49 -14.22
N PHE A 469 -3.05 -3.27 -14.65
CA PHE A 469 -3.41 -2.16 -15.51
C PHE A 469 -3.04 -0.82 -14.85
N ASN A 470 -3.49 -0.60 -13.61
CA ASN A 470 -3.21 0.62 -12.86
C ASN A 470 -1.72 0.82 -12.59
N GLU A 471 -0.98 -0.25 -12.30
CA GLU A 471 0.48 -0.18 -12.15
C GLU A 471 1.15 0.28 -13.44
N ASN A 472 0.83 -0.37 -14.57
CA ASN A 472 1.39 -0.03 -15.87
C ASN A 472 1.00 1.38 -16.31
N GLN A 473 -0.26 1.79 -16.11
CA GLN A 473 -0.71 3.15 -16.43
C GLN A 473 0.06 4.22 -15.66
N LYS A 474 0.31 4.00 -14.37
CA LYS A 474 1.13 4.92 -13.55
C LYS A 474 2.57 5.01 -14.06
N ILE A 475 3.14 3.88 -14.48
CA ILE A 475 4.49 3.82 -15.04
C ILE A 475 4.53 4.58 -16.37
N LEU A 476 3.59 4.32 -17.27
CA LEU A 476 3.50 5.01 -18.56
C LEU A 476 3.32 6.52 -18.36
N ASN A 477 2.43 6.96 -17.49
CA ASN A 477 2.24 8.38 -17.18
C ASN A 477 3.51 9.05 -16.64
N PHE A 478 4.33 8.32 -15.88
CA PHE A 478 5.61 8.83 -15.37
C PHE A 478 6.64 9.05 -16.48
N TYR A 479 6.68 8.13 -17.47
CA TYR A 479 7.68 8.16 -18.53
C TYR A 479 7.23 8.91 -19.79
N ASP A 480 5.94 9.04 -20.06
CA ASP A 480 5.39 9.62 -21.29
C ASP A 480 5.77 11.11 -21.50
N ASN A 481 6.10 11.82 -20.41
CA ASN A 481 6.63 13.18 -20.44
C ASN A 481 8.16 13.26 -20.52
N ARG A 482 8.88 12.13 -20.46
CA ARG A 482 10.34 12.05 -20.38
C ARG A 482 10.97 11.31 -21.54
N LEU A 483 10.20 10.41 -22.14
CA LEU A 483 10.63 9.52 -23.19
C LEU A 483 9.65 9.59 -24.36
N ASN A 484 10.16 9.45 -25.59
CA ASN A 484 9.32 9.36 -26.78
C ASN A 484 8.81 7.92 -26.93
N LEU A 485 7.66 7.63 -26.33
CA LEU A 485 7.02 6.32 -26.35
C LEU A 485 6.06 6.23 -27.55
N ILE A 486 6.17 5.16 -28.34
CA ILE A 486 5.34 4.92 -29.54
C ILE A 486 4.78 3.50 -29.48
N PHE A 487 3.46 3.38 -29.32
CA PHE A 487 2.79 2.09 -29.32
C PHE A 487 2.52 1.62 -30.75
N LEU A 488 3.04 0.44 -31.12
CA LEU A 488 2.90 -0.18 -32.43
C LEU A 488 1.69 -1.13 -32.55
N SER A 489 0.94 -1.29 -31.48
CA SER A 489 -0.28 -2.10 -31.43
C SER A 489 -1.37 -1.36 -30.68
N GLU A 490 -2.60 -1.83 -30.84
CA GLU A 490 -3.71 -1.35 -30.02
C GLU A 490 -3.41 -1.56 -28.54
N THR A 491 -3.84 -0.58 -27.74
CA THR A 491 -3.70 -0.61 -26.28
C THR A 491 -4.84 0.15 -25.62
N THR A 492 -5.31 -0.35 -24.50
CA THR A 492 -6.31 0.35 -23.67
C THR A 492 -5.67 1.37 -22.72
N TYR A 493 -4.32 1.41 -22.64
CA TYR A 493 -3.63 2.44 -21.87
C TYR A 493 -3.81 3.84 -22.45
N ASP A 494 -3.94 4.83 -21.58
CA ASP A 494 -3.93 6.25 -21.96
C ASP A 494 -2.48 6.67 -22.26
N THR A 495 -2.17 6.91 -23.52
CA THR A 495 -0.84 7.28 -24.00
C THR A 495 -0.94 8.28 -25.15
N LYS A 496 0.09 9.10 -25.36
CA LYS A 496 0.11 10.19 -26.35
C LYS A 496 0.24 9.70 -27.80
N ASN A 497 1.07 8.67 -28.03
CA ASN A 497 1.46 8.26 -29.39
C ASN A 497 1.09 6.80 -29.64
N LYS A 498 -0.03 6.58 -30.33
CA LYS A 498 -0.46 5.27 -30.83
C LYS A 498 -0.37 5.25 -32.34
N THR A 499 0.20 4.19 -32.90
CA THR A 499 0.31 4.00 -34.33
C THR A 499 0.30 2.52 -34.69
N SER A 500 0.30 2.21 -35.99
CA SER A 500 0.42 0.83 -36.42
C SER A 500 1.86 0.50 -36.82
N ILE A 501 2.28 -0.75 -36.61
CA ILE A 501 3.57 -1.27 -37.08
C ILE A 501 3.71 -1.09 -38.61
N PHE A 502 2.61 -1.18 -39.36
CA PHE A 502 2.58 -1.02 -40.81
C PHE A 502 3.09 0.35 -41.29
N LYS A 503 3.08 1.38 -40.45
CA LYS A 503 3.68 2.67 -40.76
C LYS A 503 5.21 2.60 -40.95
N TYR A 504 5.84 1.56 -40.42
CA TYR A 504 7.29 1.39 -40.39
C TYR A 504 7.79 0.15 -41.12
N LEU A 505 6.92 -0.49 -41.93
CA LEU A 505 7.26 -1.51 -42.91
C LEU A 505 7.25 -0.86 -44.29
N THR A 506 8.27 -1.16 -45.08
CA THR A 506 8.40 -0.71 -46.48
C THR A 506 7.67 -1.65 -47.46
#